data_362c64a09f3f25f492aecb85940c5422
#
_entry.id   362c64a09f3f25f492aecb85940c5422
#
_cell.length_a   1.000
_cell.length_b   1.000
_cell.length_c   1.000
_cell.angle_alpha   90.00
_cell.angle_beta   90.00
_cell.angle_gamma   90.00
#
_symmetry.space_group_name_H-M   'P 1'
#
loop_
_entity.id
_entity.type
_entity.pdbx_description
1 polymer ?
#
loop_
_entity_poly.entity_id
_entity_poly.type
_entity_poly.pdbx_seq_one_letter_code
_entity_poly.pdbx_strand_id
1 'polypeptide(L)'
;MVEETRPDVVHNCLPHYLHFPVTKELVEMGCNVFCEKPIAMNTAQAAEFEAFEAAHPEVKIGVCLQNRMNETTEELKKIIDSGAYGKVVGLRGFVPWRRDNTYYEAQPWRGKWKYAGGGSMINQSLHTLDLLYFLGGDIKKLHAVVGQTNEYGIEVEGDVVARLEFANGARGLFFATNNNWTNESVQIRVAMEKGIFHIE
;
A
#
# COMPACT_ATOMS: atom_id res chain seq x y z
N MET A 1 1.05 5.24 29.53
CA MET A 1 -0.24 5.29 28.81
C MET A 1 -0.89 3.90 28.77
N VAL A 2 -0.34 2.87 28.13
CA VAL A 2 -0.97 1.53 28.02
C VAL A 2 -1.29 0.94 29.41
N GLU A 3 -0.33 0.93 30.33
CA GLU A 3 -0.51 0.44 31.70
C GLU A 3 -1.61 1.18 32.50
N GLU A 4 -1.77 2.48 32.24
CA GLU A 4 -2.74 3.33 32.93
C GLU A 4 -4.15 3.21 32.33
N THR A 5 -4.24 3.16 31.01
CA THR A 5 -5.52 3.21 30.29
C THR A 5 -6.06 1.83 29.91
N ARG A 6 -5.17 0.81 29.83
CA ARG A 6 -5.50 -0.57 29.42
C ARG A 6 -6.41 -0.64 28.21
N PRO A 7 -5.99 -0.06 27.05
CA PRO A 7 -6.83 -0.02 25.88
C PRO A 7 -7.00 -1.42 25.27
N ASP A 8 -8.18 -1.71 24.70
CA ASP A 8 -8.44 -2.96 23.98
C ASP A 8 -7.71 -2.98 22.63
N VAL A 9 -7.52 -1.80 22.00
CA VAL A 9 -6.82 -1.61 20.73
C VAL A 9 -6.04 -0.31 20.75
N VAL A 10 -4.84 -0.32 20.22
CA VAL A 10 -4.03 0.88 20.00
C VAL A 10 -3.91 1.16 18.50
N HIS A 11 -4.26 2.38 18.09
CA HIS A 11 -4.03 2.81 16.71
C HIS A 11 -2.65 3.47 16.58
N ASN A 12 -1.74 2.82 15.85
CA ASN A 12 -0.40 3.33 15.58
C ASN A 12 -0.39 4.18 14.31
N CYS A 13 -0.42 5.51 14.49
CA CYS A 13 -0.41 6.52 13.41
C CYS A 13 0.93 7.27 13.32
N LEU A 14 2.00 6.68 13.77
CA LEU A 14 3.33 7.28 13.78
C LEU A 14 3.94 7.36 12.36
N PRO A 15 5.09 8.02 12.16
CA PRO A 15 5.86 7.90 10.92
C PRO A 15 6.30 6.47 10.62
N HIS A 16 6.48 6.14 9.34
CA HIS A 16 6.73 4.78 8.84
C HIS A 16 7.80 4.00 9.63
N TYR A 17 8.93 4.63 9.95
CA TYR A 17 10.03 3.96 10.66
C TYR A 17 9.69 3.53 12.09
N LEU A 18 8.57 4.03 12.65
CA LEU A 18 8.07 3.68 13.97
C LEU A 18 6.92 2.67 13.92
N HIS A 19 6.36 2.37 12.74
CA HIS A 19 5.21 1.47 12.65
C HIS A 19 5.54 0.09 13.24
N PHE A 20 6.52 -0.58 12.70
CA PHE A 20 6.85 -1.92 13.16
C PHE A 20 7.46 -1.96 14.59
N PRO A 21 8.47 -1.14 14.94
CA PRO A 21 9.01 -1.18 16.29
C PRO A 21 7.97 -0.93 17.37
N VAL A 22 7.13 0.09 17.23
CA VAL A 22 6.09 0.41 18.21
C VAL A 22 4.97 -0.63 18.21
N THR A 23 4.62 -1.20 17.05
CA THR A 23 3.68 -2.32 17.00
C THR A 23 4.19 -3.51 17.77
N LYS A 24 5.49 -3.86 17.67
CA LYS A 24 6.09 -4.94 18.47
C LYS A 24 5.94 -4.67 19.98
N GLU A 25 6.35 -3.52 20.44
CA GLU A 25 6.24 -3.14 21.87
C GLU A 25 4.80 -3.25 22.36
N LEU A 26 3.83 -2.76 21.60
CA LEU A 26 2.42 -2.82 21.98
C LEU A 26 1.88 -4.25 22.03
N VAL A 27 2.26 -5.09 21.10
CA VAL A 27 1.89 -6.52 21.07
C VAL A 27 2.51 -7.27 22.24
N GLU A 28 3.78 -7.04 22.55
CA GLU A 28 4.48 -7.61 23.72
C GLU A 28 3.84 -7.18 25.05
N MET A 29 3.14 -6.02 25.06
CA MET A 29 2.29 -5.58 26.18
C MET A 29 0.89 -6.19 26.18
N GLY A 30 0.56 -7.08 25.24
CA GLY A 30 -0.74 -7.74 25.09
C GLY A 30 -1.82 -6.90 24.44
N CYS A 31 -1.48 -5.78 23.76
CA CYS A 31 -2.45 -4.93 23.09
C CYS A 31 -2.72 -5.41 21.67
N ASN A 32 -3.98 -5.42 21.25
CA ASN A 32 -4.30 -5.45 19.81
C ASN A 32 -3.85 -4.12 19.19
N VAL A 33 -3.37 -4.18 17.94
CA VAL A 33 -2.84 -3.00 17.24
C VAL A 33 -3.51 -2.83 15.89
N PHE A 34 -3.97 -1.61 15.60
CA PHE A 34 -4.34 -1.20 14.25
C PHE A 34 -3.30 -0.19 13.76
N CYS A 35 -2.48 -0.59 12.80
CA CYS A 35 -1.34 0.20 12.34
C CYS A 35 -1.63 0.88 11.01
N GLU A 36 -1.22 2.15 10.87
CA GLU A 36 -1.17 2.80 9.57
C GLU A 36 -0.20 2.08 8.63
N LYS A 37 -0.48 2.21 7.36
CA LYS A 37 0.37 1.68 6.28
C LYS A 37 1.61 2.60 6.05
N PRO A 38 2.75 2.06 5.61
CA PRO A 38 3.09 0.64 5.49
C PRO A 38 3.44 0.04 6.85
N ILE A 39 3.14 -1.22 7.06
CA ILE A 39 3.54 -1.90 8.31
C ILE A 39 5.05 -2.10 8.39
N ALA A 40 5.71 -2.18 7.24
CA ALA A 40 7.15 -2.37 7.12
C ALA A 40 7.73 -1.47 6.01
N MET A 41 8.97 -1.02 6.17
CA MET A 41 9.65 -0.14 5.21
C MET A 41 10.48 -0.89 4.15
N ASN A 42 10.74 -2.17 4.36
CA ASN A 42 11.52 -3.02 3.44
C ASN A 42 11.16 -4.49 3.63
N THR A 43 11.63 -5.34 2.71
CA THR A 43 11.33 -6.77 2.69
C THR A 43 11.87 -7.53 3.91
N ALA A 44 13.03 -7.15 4.45
CA ALA A 44 13.59 -7.79 5.63
C ALA A 44 12.70 -7.53 6.86
N GLN A 45 12.28 -6.28 7.03
CA GLN A 45 11.34 -5.90 8.10
C GLN A 45 9.96 -6.54 7.92
N ALA A 46 9.49 -6.70 6.66
CA ALA A 46 8.23 -7.39 6.39
C ALA A 46 8.30 -8.87 6.77
N ALA A 47 9.40 -9.56 6.46
CA ALA A 47 9.60 -10.96 6.85
C ALA A 47 9.71 -11.12 8.38
N GLU A 48 10.39 -10.18 9.06
CA GLU A 48 10.44 -10.15 10.52
C GLU A 48 9.04 -9.96 11.12
N PHE A 49 8.24 -9.04 10.53
CA PHE A 49 6.87 -8.81 10.96
C PHE A 49 5.99 -10.06 10.81
N GLU A 50 6.06 -10.74 9.67
CA GLU A 50 5.30 -11.98 9.42
C GLU A 50 5.62 -13.06 10.47
N ALA A 51 6.91 -13.25 10.76
CA ALA A 51 7.35 -14.20 11.78
C ALA A 51 6.90 -13.77 13.19
N PHE A 52 6.94 -12.47 13.48
CA PHE A 52 6.50 -11.92 14.75
C PHE A 52 4.99 -12.09 14.96
N GLU A 53 4.16 -11.76 13.95
CA GLU A 53 2.71 -11.96 13.99
C GLU A 53 2.35 -13.43 14.24
N ALA A 54 2.99 -14.34 13.52
CA ALA A 54 2.77 -15.79 13.68
C ALA A 54 3.12 -16.29 15.09
N ALA A 55 4.04 -15.63 15.78
CA ALA A 55 4.44 -15.98 17.16
C ALA A 55 3.50 -15.43 18.24
N HIS A 56 2.58 -14.51 17.89
CA HIS A 56 1.66 -13.84 18.82
C HIS A 56 0.18 -14.02 18.39
N PRO A 57 -0.34 -15.24 18.28
CA PRO A 57 -1.70 -15.49 17.81
C PRO A 57 -2.79 -15.02 18.79
N GLU A 58 -2.43 -14.69 20.02
CA GLU A 58 -3.31 -14.19 21.07
C GLU A 58 -3.74 -12.74 20.87
N VAL A 59 -3.01 -11.96 20.07
CA VAL A 59 -3.32 -10.57 19.75
C VAL A 59 -3.69 -10.42 18.28
N LYS A 60 -4.43 -9.36 17.97
CA LYS A 60 -4.80 -9.04 16.59
C LYS A 60 -4.02 -7.82 16.11
N ILE A 61 -3.40 -7.96 14.93
CA ILE A 61 -2.71 -6.87 14.26
C ILE A 61 -3.44 -6.60 12.95
N GLY A 62 -3.99 -5.39 12.81
CA GLY A 62 -4.61 -4.91 11.59
C GLY A 62 -3.75 -3.84 10.92
N VAL A 63 -3.75 -3.82 9.59
CA VAL A 63 -3.08 -2.77 8.80
C VAL A 63 -4.13 -1.94 8.08
N CYS A 64 -3.97 -0.61 8.10
CA CYS A 64 -4.93 0.32 7.51
C CYS A 64 -4.86 0.31 5.97
N LEU A 65 -5.52 -0.68 5.35
CA LEU A 65 -5.72 -0.80 3.91
C LEU A 65 -7.19 -0.50 3.57
N GLN A 66 -7.68 0.65 4.03
CA GLN A 66 -9.09 1.05 4.02
C GLN A 66 -9.72 1.05 2.63
N ASN A 67 -8.95 1.23 1.56
CA ASN A 67 -9.49 1.22 0.20
C ASN A 67 -10.08 -0.14 -0.21
N ARG A 68 -9.71 -1.22 0.47
CA ARG A 68 -10.36 -2.53 0.30
C ARG A 68 -11.82 -2.52 0.74
N MET A 69 -12.18 -1.62 1.69
CA MET A 69 -13.52 -1.47 2.27
C MET A 69 -14.40 -0.45 1.52
N ASN A 70 -13.89 0.17 0.45
CA ASN A 70 -14.72 1.03 -0.38
C ASN A 70 -15.78 0.18 -1.09
N GLU A 71 -17.03 0.65 -1.10
CA GLU A 71 -18.16 -0.05 -1.70
C GLU A 71 -17.89 -0.50 -3.14
N THR A 72 -17.30 0.37 -3.96
CA THR A 72 -16.92 0.05 -5.34
C THR A 72 -15.88 -1.06 -5.43
N THR A 73 -14.95 -1.13 -4.49
CA THR A 73 -13.93 -2.19 -4.43
C THR A 73 -14.54 -3.51 -4.01
N GLU A 74 -15.40 -3.50 -2.98
CA GLU A 74 -16.09 -4.70 -2.51
C GLU A 74 -17.02 -5.28 -3.59
N GLU A 75 -17.78 -4.43 -4.30
CA GLU A 75 -18.64 -4.87 -5.38
C GLU A 75 -17.84 -5.46 -6.54
N LEU A 76 -16.74 -4.82 -6.94
CA LEU A 76 -15.88 -5.38 -7.98
C LEU A 76 -15.25 -6.72 -7.55
N LYS A 77 -14.86 -6.86 -6.27
CA LYS A 77 -14.35 -8.13 -5.75
C LYS A 77 -15.41 -9.23 -5.80
N LYS A 78 -16.67 -8.94 -5.41
CA LYS A 78 -17.79 -9.89 -5.54
C LYS A 78 -18.03 -10.31 -7.00
N ILE A 79 -17.95 -9.36 -7.94
CA ILE A 79 -18.10 -9.65 -9.38
C ILE A 79 -16.99 -10.59 -9.85
N ILE A 80 -15.73 -10.35 -9.46
CA ILE A 80 -14.60 -11.21 -9.78
C ILE A 80 -14.80 -12.62 -9.20
N ASP A 81 -15.13 -12.70 -7.91
CA ASP A 81 -15.28 -13.97 -7.18
C ASP A 81 -16.48 -14.79 -7.69
N SER A 82 -17.51 -14.15 -8.22
CA SER A 82 -18.65 -14.84 -8.83
C SER A 82 -18.30 -15.65 -10.10
N GLY A 83 -17.18 -15.32 -10.76
CA GLY A 83 -16.78 -15.92 -12.02
C GLY A 83 -17.68 -15.58 -13.22
N ALA A 84 -18.73 -14.78 -13.06
CA ALA A 84 -19.72 -14.49 -14.11
C ALA A 84 -19.10 -13.87 -15.37
N TYR A 85 -18.02 -13.09 -15.20
CA TYR A 85 -17.29 -12.44 -16.28
C TYR A 85 -16.03 -13.19 -16.73
N GLY A 86 -15.83 -14.43 -16.24
CA GLY A 86 -14.66 -15.23 -16.54
C GLY A 86 -13.46 -14.80 -15.70
N LYS A 87 -12.25 -15.11 -16.16
CA LYS A 87 -11.02 -14.82 -15.45
C LYS A 87 -10.59 -13.37 -15.63
N VAL A 88 -9.90 -12.84 -14.63
CA VAL A 88 -9.13 -11.59 -14.77
C VAL A 88 -7.98 -11.82 -15.76
N VAL A 89 -7.89 -11.00 -16.80
CA VAL A 89 -6.84 -11.09 -17.84
C VAL A 89 -5.87 -9.92 -17.79
N GLY A 90 -6.29 -8.78 -17.27
CA GLY A 90 -5.42 -7.61 -17.16
C GLY A 90 -5.88 -6.61 -16.10
N LEU A 91 -4.90 -5.93 -15.49
CA LEU A 91 -5.14 -4.86 -14.53
C LEU A 91 -4.26 -3.66 -14.82
N ARG A 92 -4.73 -2.48 -14.48
CA ARG A 92 -3.88 -1.30 -14.42
C ARG A 92 -4.29 -0.39 -13.27
N GLY A 93 -3.29 0.23 -12.65
CA GLY A 93 -3.47 1.24 -11.62
C GLY A 93 -2.66 2.49 -11.94
N PHE A 94 -3.28 3.66 -11.77
CA PHE A 94 -2.66 4.96 -12.02
C PHE A 94 -2.91 5.89 -10.84
N VAL A 95 -1.82 6.53 -10.36
CA VAL A 95 -1.84 7.50 -9.26
C VAL A 95 -1.09 8.76 -9.71
N PRO A 96 -1.75 9.64 -10.50
CA PRO A 96 -1.15 10.87 -11.01
C PRO A 96 -1.33 12.02 -10.01
N TRP A 97 -0.51 12.06 -8.98
CA TRP A 97 -0.60 13.05 -7.92
C TRP A 97 0.51 14.10 -7.97
N ARG A 98 0.29 15.19 -7.25
CA ARG A 98 1.27 16.22 -7.00
C ARG A 98 1.63 16.27 -5.52
N ARG A 99 2.92 16.25 -5.23
CA ARG A 99 3.50 16.59 -3.94
C ARG A 99 4.63 17.57 -4.19
N ASP A 100 4.45 18.77 -3.69
CA ASP A 100 5.44 19.83 -3.81
C ASP A 100 6.37 19.88 -2.60
N ASN A 101 7.22 20.89 -2.57
CA ASN A 101 8.21 21.08 -1.52
C ASN A 101 7.56 21.22 -0.14
N THR A 102 6.41 21.90 -0.05
CA THR A 102 5.72 22.14 1.22
C THR A 102 5.27 20.84 1.90
N TYR A 103 4.91 19.84 1.10
CA TYR A 103 4.56 18.52 1.61
C TYR A 103 5.73 17.82 2.33
N TYR A 104 6.94 17.96 1.79
CA TYR A 104 8.15 17.34 2.36
C TYR A 104 8.74 18.19 3.48
N GLU A 105 8.68 19.51 3.39
CA GLU A 105 9.11 20.44 4.44
C GLU A 105 8.27 20.30 5.72
N ALA A 106 6.96 20.12 5.58
CA ALA A 106 6.05 19.91 6.71
C ALA A 106 6.36 18.61 7.49
N GLN A 107 6.88 17.59 6.80
CA GLN A 107 7.22 16.29 7.38
C GLN A 107 8.49 15.73 6.71
N PRO A 108 9.69 16.21 7.11
CA PRO A 108 10.95 15.90 6.41
C PRO A 108 11.29 14.41 6.33
N TRP A 109 10.78 13.59 7.24
CA TRP A 109 10.97 12.13 7.23
C TRP A 109 10.44 11.48 5.93
N ARG A 110 9.41 12.05 5.29
CA ARG A 110 8.78 11.55 4.07
C ARG A 110 9.71 11.53 2.85
N GLY A 111 10.72 12.42 2.85
CA GLY A 111 11.69 12.53 1.77
C GLY A 111 12.96 11.69 1.97
N LYS A 112 13.06 10.87 3.01
CA LYS A 112 14.27 10.16 3.40
C LYS A 112 14.08 8.66 3.41
N TRP A 113 14.92 7.91 2.67
CA TRP A 113 14.89 6.43 2.65
C TRP A 113 14.89 5.82 4.05
N LYS A 114 15.75 6.34 4.93
CA LYS A 114 15.93 5.84 6.29
C LYS A 114 14.63 5.84 7.11
N TYR A 115 13.73 6.79 6.85
CA TYR A 115 12.55 7.03 7.68
C TYR A 115 11.23 6.68 6.98
N ALA A 116 11.19 6.78 5.66
CA ALA A 116 9.99 6.51 4.88
C ALA A 116 9.99 5.11 4.24
N GLY A 117 11.18 4.56 3.95
CA GLY A 117 11.32 3.30 3.22
C GLY A 117 11.10 3.41 1.71
N GLY A 118 10.73 4.57 1.22
CA GLY A 118 10.46 4.89 -0.18
C GLY A 118 9.61 6.14 -0.32
N GLY A 119 9.30 6.52 -1.55
CA GLY A 119 8.57 7.73 -1.90
C GLY A 119 7.15 7.47 -2.41
N SER A 120 6.91 7.81 -3.68
CA SER A 120 5.57 7.75 -4.28
C SER A 120 4.94 6.36 -4.20
N MET A 121 5.72 5.31 -4.33
CA MET A 121 5.20 3.94 -4.33
C MET A 121 4.70 3.51 -2.95
N ILE A 122 5.52 3.65 -1.91
CA ILE A 122 5.18 3.14 -0.57
C ILE A 122 4.30 4.11 0.22
N ASN A 123 4.42 5.42 -0.03
CA ASN A 123 3.69 6.43 0.74
C ASN A 123 2.35 6.80 0.09
N GLN A 124 2.35 7.21 -1.18
CA GLN A 124 1.16 7.72 -1.85
C GLN A 124 0.33 6.63 -2.54
N SER A 125 0.99 5.70 -3.21
CA SER A 125 0.30 4.79 -4.13
C SER A 125 0.19 3.34 -3.64
N LEU A 126 0.59 3.05 -2.41
CA LEU A 126 0.51 1.72 -1.82
C LEU A 126 -0.91 1.14 -1.87
N HIS A 127 -1.93 1.96 -1.57
CA HIS A 127 -3.33 1.52 -1.64
C HIS A 127 -3.73 1.03 -3.04
N THR A 128 -3.28 1.70 -4.09
CA THR A 128 -3.58 1.28 -5.47
C THR A 128 -2.86 -0.01 -5.81
N LEU A 129 -1.58 -0.14 -5.43
CA LEU A 129 -0.84 -1.39 -5.63
C LEU A 129 -1.47 -2.55 -4.84
N ASP A 130 -1.90 -2.29 -3.61
CA ASP A 130 -2.63 -3.24 -2.78
C ASP A 130 -3.94 -3.68 -3.44
N LEU A 131 -4.71 -2.75 -4.01
CA LEU A 131 -5.94 -3.11 -4.73
C LEU A 131 -5.67 -3.92 -6.00
N LEU A 132 -4.56 -3.69 -6.70
CA LEU A 132 -4.17 -4.56 -7.82
C LEU A 132 -3.89 -5.99 -7.34
N TYR A 133 -3.22 -6.14 -6.20
CA TYR A 133 -3.01 -7.45 -5.56
C TYR A 133 -4.35 -8.06 -5.10
N PHE A 134 -5.18 -7.30 -4.39
CA PHE A 134 -6.46 -7.77 -3.84
C PHE A 134 -7.45 -8.24 -4.91
N LEU A 135 -7.50 -7.53 -6.05
CA LEU A 135 -8.40 -7.83 -7.16
C LEU A 135 -7.79 -8.83 -8.17
N GLY A 136 -6.47 -8.80 -8.34
CA GLY A 136 -5.77 -9.59 -9.34
C GLY A 136 -5.21 -10.92 -8.82
N GLY A 137 -5.03 -11.04 -7.51
CA GLY A 137 -4.37 -12.18 -6.85
C GLY A 137 -2.85 -12.00 -6.76
N ASP A 138 -2.14 -13.07 -6.46
CA ASP A 138 -0.71 -13.07 -6.19
C ASP A 138 0.13 -12.54 -7.35
N ILE A 139 1.02 -11.61 -7.07
CA ILE A 139 1.99 -11.07 -8.02
C ILE A 139 3.20 -12.00 -8.05
N LYS A 140 3.37 -12.73 -9.15
CA LYS A 140 4.48 -13.67 -9.36
C LYS A 140 5.77 -12.97 -9.76
N LYS A 141 5.67 -11.88 -10.53
CA LYS A 141 6.83 -11.15 -11.05
C LYS A 141 6.52 -9.67 -11.23
N LEU A 142 7.49 -8.85 -10.88
CA LEU A 142 7.42 -7.41 -11.02
C LEU A 142 8.69 -6.91 -11.69
N HIS A 143 8.51 -6.01 -12.68
CA HIS A 143 9.57 -5.20 -13.25
C HIS A 143 9.19 -3.74 -13.10
N ALA A 144 10.01 -2.96 -12.43
CA ALA A 144 9.76 -1.55 -12.22
C ALA A 144 10.98 -0.71 -12.57
N VAL A 145 10.70 0.50 -13.04
CA VAL A 145 11.65 1.60 -13.11
C VAL A 145 11.14 2.68 -12.20
N VAL A 146 12.01 3.19 -11.35
CA VAL A 146 11.72 4.30 -10.44
C VAL A 146 12.56 5.50 -10.83
N GLY A 147 12.02 6.68 -10.65
CA GLY A 147 12.66 7.93 -11.00
C GLY A 147 12.53 9.00 -9.93
N GLN A 148 13.41 9.98 -10.01
CA GLN A 148 13.36 11.20 -9.24
C GLN A 148 13.40 12.37 -10.21
N THR A 149 12.23 12.94 -10.50
CA THR A 149 12.09 14.00 -11.50
C THR A 149 11.89 15.38 -10.87
N ASN A 150 11.67 15.45 -9.57
CA ASN A 150 11.54 16.70 -8.85
C ASN A 150 12.86 17.14 -8.20
N GLU A 151 13.04 18.45 -8.08
CA GLU A 151 14.22 19.09 -7.51
C GLU A 151 14.06 19.44 -6.01
N TYR A 152 13.22 18.71 -5.28
CA TYR A 152 12.87 19.07 -3.89
C TYR A 152 13.89 18.66 -2.84
N GLY A 153 15.08 18.18 -3.24
CA GLY A 153 16.12 17.74 -2.29
C GLY A 153 15.72 16.51 -1.47
N ILE A 154 14.76 15.72 -1.95
CA ILE A 154 14.38 14.45 -1.35
C ILE A 154 15.24 13.32 -1.89
N GLU A 155 15.37 12.23 -1.13
CA GLU A 155 16.17 11.05 -1.49
C GLU A 155 15.33 9.98 -2.19
N VAL A 156 14.04 9.90 -1.84
CA VAL A 156 13.13 8.84 -2.27
C VAL A 156 12.58 9.09 -3.68
N GLU A 157 12.06 8.05 -4.33
CA GLU A 157 11.52 8.16 -5.68
C GLU A 157 10.28 9.05 -5.75
N GLY A 158 10.19 9.84 -6.81
CA GLY A 158 9.04 10.69 -7.15
C GLY A 158 8.05 10.01 -8.09
N ASP A 159 8.50 9.01 -8.84
CA ASP A 159 7.66 8.27 -9.79
C ASP A 159 8.06 6.79 -9.90
N VAL A 160 7.13 5.99 -10.39
CA VAL A 160 7.31 4.57 -10.65
C VAL A 160 6.48 4.12 -11.85
N VAL A 161 7.08 3.33 -12.73
CA VAL A 161 6.39 2.57 -13.78
C VAL A 161 6.69 1.10 -13.56
N ALA A 162 5.66 0.26 -13.43
CA ALA A 162 5.85 -1.16 -13.19
C ALA A 162 4.96 -2.02 -14.10
N ARG A 163 5.54 -3.13 -14.56
CA ARG A 163 4.84 -4.25 -15.19
C ARG A 163 4.70 -5.37 -14.18
N LEU A 164 3.49 -5.91 -14.05
CA LEU A 164 3.13 -6.98 -13.14
C LEU A 164 2.78 -8.25 -13.91
N GLU A 165 3.16 -9.40 -13.37
CA GLU A 165 2.74 -10.72 -13.82
C GLU A 165 2.09 -11.44 -12.64
N PHE A 166 0.82 -11.75 -12.74
CA PHE A 166 0.07 -12.43 -11.69
C PHE A 166 0.21 -13.96 -11.79
N ALA A 167 0.04 -14.66 -10.68
CA ALA A 167 0.14 -16.11 -10.63
C ALA A 167 -0.93 -16.81 -11.48
N ASN A 168 -2.10 -16.19 -11.64
CA ASN A 168 -3.21 -16.67 -12.50
C ASN A 168 -3.00 -16.40 -13.99
N GLY A 169 -1.87 -15.80 -14.39
CA GLY A 169 -1.52 -15.47 -15.78
C GLY A 169 -1.93 -14.08 -16.24
N ALA A 170 -2.70 -13.33 -15.44
CA ALA A 170 -3.04 -11.96 -15.76
C ALA A 170 -1.80 -11.06 -15.87
N ARG A 171 -1.92 -9.95 -16.59
CA ARG A 171 -0.85 -8.94 -16.73
C ARG A 171 -1.31 -7.62 -16.16
N GLY A 172 -0.37 -6.90 -15.55
CA GLY A 172 -0.67 -5.61 -14.94
C GLY A 172 0.30 -4.51 -15.35
N LEU A 173 -0.21 -3.29 -15.28
CA LEU A 173 0.55 -2.06 -15.38
C LEU A 173 0.24 -1.20 -14.16
N PHE A 174 1.28 -0.69 -13.53
CA PHE A 174 1.16 0.26 -12.44
C PHE A 174 2.00 1.50 -12.74
N PHE A 175 1.41 2.66 -12.54
CA PHE A 175 2.08 3.94 -12.64
C PHE A 175 1.70 4.81 -11.45
N ALA A 176 2.69 5.43 -10.84
CA ALA A 176 2.46 6.46 -9.83
C ALA A 176 3.49 7.58 -9.97
N THR A 177 3.06 8.79 -9.72
CA THR A 177 3.94 9.95 -9.69
C THR A 177 3.50 10.96 -8.64
N ASN A 178 4.46 11.67 -8.07
CA ASN A 178 4.26 12.86 -7.24
C ASN A 178 4.50 14.16 -8.02
N ASN A 179 4.84 14.06 -9.30
CA ASN A 179 5.25 15.16 -10.16
C ASN A 179 4.20 15.58 -11.19
N ASN A 180 2.96 15.17 -10.98
CA ASN A 180 1.88 15.62 -11.86
C ASN A 180 1.58 17.12 -11.66
N TRP A 181 0.91 17.74 -12.61
CA TRP A 181 0.54 19.15 -12.50
C TRP A 181 -0.47 19.42 -11.36
N THR A 182 -1.43 18.50 -11.19
CA THR A 182 -2.45 18.52 -10.14
C THR A 182 -2.62 17.12 -9.57
N ASN A 183 -3.42 16.99 -8.50
CA ASN A 183 -3.93 15.68 -8.10
C ASN A 183 -5.11 15.31 -9.01
N GLU A 184 -4.94 14.26 -9.79
CA GLU A 184 -6.04 13.66 -10.56
C GLU A 184 -6.63 12.48 -9.81
N SER A 185 -7.80 11.98 -10.25
CA SER A 185 -8.42 10.78 -9.70
C SER A 185 -7.49 9.57 -9.85
N VAL A 186 -7.43 8.76 -8.80
CA VAL A 186 -6.79 7.45 -8.88
C VAL A 186 -7.65 6.53 -9.73
N GLN A 187 -7.02 5.82 -10.65
CA GLN A 187 -7.74 4.94 -11.58
C GLN A 187 -7.29 3.49 -11.42
N ILE A 188 -8.26 2.60 -11.29
CA ILE A 188 -8.05 1.17 -11.38
C ILE A 188 -8.94 0.61 -12.49
N ARG A 189 -8.34 -0.18 -13.36
CA ARG A 189 -9.09 -0.89 -14.41
C ARG A 189 -8.79 -2.37 -14.34
N VAL A 190 -9.85 -3.17 -14.35
CA VAL A 190 -9.78 -4.63 -14.40
C VAL A 190 -10.44 -5.11 -15.67
N ALA A 191 -9.67 -5.79 -16.51
CA ALA A 191 -10.15 -6.47 -17.70
C ALA A 191 -10.36 -7.96 -17.38
N MET A 192 -11.54 -8.45 -17.67
CA MET A 192 -11.92 -9.85 -17.57
C MET A 192 -12.26 -10.41 -18.96
N GLU A 193 -12.41 -11.71 -19.08
CA GLU A 193 -12.69 -12.35 -20.38
C GLU A 193 -13.96 -11.80 -21.06
N LYS A 194 -14.95 -11.38 -20.26
CA LYS A 194 -16.27 -10.95 -20.76
C LYS A 194 -16.65 -9.51 -20.40
N GLY A 195 -15.72 -8.72 -19.86
CA GLY A 195 -16.03 -7.36 -19.47
C GLY A 195 -14.84 -6.57 -18.96
N ILE A 196 -15.03 -5.26 -18.82
CA ILE A 196 -14.04 -4.34 -18.28
C ILE A 196 -14.71 -3.50 -17.20
N PHE A 197 -14.05 -3.40 -16.05
CA PHE A 197 -14.50 -2.64 -14.91
C PHE A 197 -13.51 -1.52 -14.61
N HIS A 198 -14.04 -0.39 -14.15
CA HIS A 198 -13.27 0.81 -13.87
C HIS A 198 -13.69 1.37 -12.51
N ILE A 199 -12.72 1.67 -11.66
CA ILE A 199 -12.87 2.42 -10.41
C ILE A 199 -12.09 3.72 -10.56
N GLU A 200 -12.74 4.82 -10.28
CA GLU A 200 -12.16 6.16 -10.34
C GLU A 200 -12.49 6.97 -9.08
#